data_7b6a1d7f0af42c80a238870b3a5b0487
#
_entry.id   7b6a1d7f0af42c80a238870b3a5b0487
#
_cell.length_a   1.000
_cell.length_b   1.000
_cell.length_c   1.000
_cell.angle_alpha   90.00
_cell.angle_beta   90.00
_cell.angle_gamma   90.00
#
_symmetry.space_group_name_H-M   'P 1'
#
loop_
_entity.id
_entity.type
_entity.pdbx_description
1 polymer ?
#
loop_
_entity_poly.entity_id
_entity_poly.type
_entity_poly.pdbx_seq_one_letter_code
_entity_poly.pdbx_strand_id
1 'polypeptide(L)'
;MRIPFAYLKGFIGPAAGVIVERERLDVFGRPLLGATVKPKLGLSGKNYGRVVYEGLKGGLDFLKDDENINSQPFMRWRERYLYVMEGINKAAAKTGAVKGSYLNVTAATMDEMYERAEFAKEVGSVIIMIDLVIGYTAIQTMAYWARKNDMILHLH
;
A
#
# COMPACT_ATOMS: atom_id res chain seq x y z
N MET A 1 15.51 -11.72 -10.99
CA MET A 1 16.31 -10.67 -11.68
C MET A 1 17.33 -10.11 -10.69
N ARG A 2 18.61 -9.96 -11.07
CA ARG A 2 19.59 -9.29 -10.21
C ARG A 2 19.73 -7.83 -10.65
N ILE A 3 19.55 -6.91 -9.72
CA ILE A 3 19.75 -5.48 -9.98
C ILE A 3 21.26 -5.24 -10.16
N PRO A 4 21.72 -4.52 -11.19
CA PRO A 4 23.14 -4.19 -11.38
C PRO A 4 23.73 -3.48 -10.17
N PHE A 5 24.97 -3.84 -9.81
CA PHE A 5 25.63 -3.31 -8.61
C PHE A 5 25.77 -1.78 -8.62
N ALA A 6 25.99 -1.19 -9.80
CA ALA A 6 26.05 0.26 -9.95
C ALA A 6 24.71 0.94 -9.56
N TYR A 7 23.60 0.27 -9.80
CA TYR A 7 22.26 0.76 -9.41
C TYR A 7 22.07 0.69 -7.89
N LEU A 8 22.55 -0.37 -7.26
CA LEU A 8 22.47 -0.52 -5.80
C LEU A 8 23.24 0.57 -5.06
N LYS A 9 24.33 1.06 -5.62
CA LYS A 9 25.11 2.17 -5.02
C LYS A 9 24.42 3.51 -5.08
N GLY A 10 23.60 3.75 -6.09
CA GLY A 10 22.85 5.01 -6.30
C GLY A 10 21.44 5.00 -5.74
N PHE A 11 20.89 3.82 -5.45
CA PHE A 11 19.53 3.68 -4.95
C PHE A 11 19.50 3.80 -3.42
N ILE A 12 18.82 4.81 -2.93
CA ILE A 12 18.69 5.05 -1.48
C ILE A 12 17.81 4.04 -0.74
N GLY A 13 17.15 3.15 -1.48
CA GLY A 13 16.19 2.19 -0.94
C GLY A 13 14.82 2.81 -0.64
N PRO A 14 13.84 1.98 -0.27
CA PRO A 14 12.56 2.47 0.25
C PRO A 14 12.80 3.30 1.52
N ALA A 15 11.84 4.17 1.83
CA ALA A 15 11.95 5.11 2.95
C ALA A 15 12.12 4.40 4.31
N ALA A 16 11.55 3.21 4.44
CA ALA A 16 11.54 2.42 5.66
C ALA A 16 11.92 0.97 5.37
N GLY A 17 12.60 0.35 6.31
CA GLY A 17 12.90 -1.07 6.29
C GLY A 17 11.98 -1.87 7.22
N VAL A 18 12.32 -3.14 7.41
CA VAL A 18 11.52 -4.11 8.18
C VAL A 18 11.26 -3.68 9.63
N ILE A 19 12.18 -2.96 10.25
CA ILE A 19 12.02 -2.50 11.64
C ILE A 19 10.90 -1.46 11.72
N VAL A 20 10.94 -0.44 10.86
CA VAL A 20 9.92 0.61 10.83
C VAL A 20 8.55 0.05 10.47
N GLU A 21 8.49 -0.92 9.55
CA GLU A 21 7.23 -1.58 9.20
C GLU A 21 6.63 -2.33 10.40
N ARG A 22 7.46 -3.02 11.18
CA ARG A 22 7.04 -3.68 12.43
C ARG A 22 6.55 -2.69 13.48
N GLU A 23 7.26 -1.57 13.65
CA GLU A 23 6.86 -0.50 14.56
C GLU A 23 5.52 0.13 14.16
N ARG A 24 5.33 0.40 12.87
CA ARG A 24 4.09 1.00 12.35
C ARG A 24 2.87 0.08 12.42
N LEU A 25 3.07 -1.23 12.32
CA LEU A 25 2.01 -2.24 12.43
C LEU A 25 1.91 -2.85 13.83
N ASP A 26 2.80 -2.47 14.75
CA ASP A 26 2.88 -2.99 16.12
C ASP A 26 2.97 -4.53 16.18
N VAL A 27 3.81 -5.12 15.35
CA VAL A 27 3.95 -6.58 15.26
C VAL A 27 5.41 -7.00 15.47
N PHE A 28 5.67 -7.64 16.60
CA PHE A 28 6.99 -8.13 17.01
C PHE A 28 6.95 -9.63 17.34
N GLY A 29 8.11 -10.30 17.21
CA GLY A 29 8.28 -11.70 17.62
C GLY A 29 7.57 -12.74 16.73
N ARG A 30 6.92 -12.33 15.66
CA ARG A 30 6.26 -13.21 14.68
C ARG A 30 6.29 -12.61 13.28
N PRO A 31 6.05 -13.38 12.22
CA PRO A 31 5.85 -12.84 10.88
C PRO A 31 4.61 -11.94 10.81
N LEU A 32 4.64 -10.96 9.91
CA LEU A 32 3.46 -10.23 9.48
C LEU A 32 2.60 -11.16 8.61
N LEU A 33 1.30 -11.18 8.88
CA LEU A 33 0.32 -11.93 8.10
C LEU A 33 -0.45 -11.00 7.18
N GLY A 34 -0.37 -11.25 5.89
CA GLY A 34 -1.07 -10.44 4.92
C GLY A 34 -1.63 -11.23 3.76
N ALA A 35 -2.56 -10.61 3.04
CA ALA A 35 -3.13 -11.18 1.83
C ALA A 35 -3.42 -10.09 0.79
N THR A 36 -3.45 -10.48 -0.49
CA THR A 36 -3.93 -9.62 -1.56
C THR A 36 -5.46 -9.71 -1.62
N VAL A 37 -6.14 -8.58 -1.79
CA VAL A 37 -7.59 -8.56 -1.93
C VAL A 37 -8.01 -9.25 -3.23
N LYS A 38 -8.90 -10.22 -3.11
CA LYS A 38 -9.49 -10.96 -4.25
C LYS A 38 -11.02 -11.00 -4.12
N PRO A 39 -11.76 -11.02 -5.24
CA PRO A 39 -11.27 -10.93 -6.63
C PRO A 39 -10.69 -9.55 -6.94
N LYS A 40 -9.67 -9.50 -7.80
CA LYS A 40 -9.03 -8.23 -8.19
C LYS A 40 -9.91 -7.34 -9.08
N LEU A 41 -10.86 -7.91 -9.78
CA LEU A 41 -11.74 -7.23 -10.72
C LEU A 41 -13.21 -7.43 -10.32
N GLY A 42 -14.03 -6.40 -10.59
CA GLY A 42 -15.49 -6.48 -10.48
C GLY A 42 -16.08 -6.08 -9.13
N LEU A 43 -15.29 -5.86 -8.09
CA LEU A 43 -15.80 -5.34 -6.82
C LEU A 43 -16.05 -3.84 -6.90
N SER A 44 -17.17 -3.38 -6.35
CA SER A 44 -17.34 -1.96 -6.03
C SER A 44 -16.42 -1.55 -4.87
N GLY A 45 -16.10 -0.27 -4.74
CA GLY A 45 -15.27 0.24 -3.64
C GLY A 45 -15.80 -0.19 -2.27
N LYS A 46 -17.12 -0.13 -2.07
CA LYS A 46 -17.78 -0.58 -0.83
C LYS A 46 -17.56 -2.06 -0.52
N ASN A 47 -17.73 -2.93 -1.52
CA ASN A 47 -17.50 -4.36 -1.34
C ASN A 47 -16.01 -4.68 -1.17
N TYR A 48 -15.13 -3.93 -1.81
CA TYR A 48 -13.69 -4.02 -1.64
C TYR A 48 -13.29 -3.70 -0.18
N GLY A 49 -13.78 -2.58 0.36
CA GLY A 49 -13.57 -2.21 1.76
C GLY A 49 -14.15 -3.22 2.74
N ARG A 50 -15.27 -3.88 2.39
CA ARG A 50 -15.83 -4.98 3.19
C ARG A 50 -14.89 -6.20 3.24
N VAL A 51 -14.31 -6.59 2.11
CA VAL A 51 -13.31 -7.68 2.08
C VAL A 51 -12.10 -7.33 2.93
N VAL A 52 -11.62 -6.08 2.85
CA VAL A 52 -10.54 -5.57 3.71
C VAL A 52 -10.91 -5.70 5.19
N TYR A 53 -12.08 -5.21 5.58
CA TYR A 53 -12.55 -5.30 6.96
C TYR A 53 -12.60 -6.75 7.47
N GLU A 54 -13.22 -7.67 6.72
CA GLU A 54 -13.38 -9.06 7.15
C GLU A 54 -12.02 -9.78 7.25
N GLY A 55 -11.11 -9.53 6.31
CA GLY A 55 -9.76 -10.11 6.36
C GLY A 55 -8.95 -9.62 7.56
N LEU A 56 -8.95 -8.32 7.81
CA LEU A 56 -8.23 -7.73 8.96
C LEU A 56 -8.85 -8.13 10.30
N LYS A 57 -10.17 -8.16 10.39
CA LYS A 57 -10.89 -8.66 11.56
C LYS A 57 -10.60 -10.13 11.82
N GLY A 58 -10.41 -10.93 10.76
CA GLY A 58 -10.08 -12.35 10.82
C GLY A 58 -8.65 -12.66 11.30
N GLY A 59 -7.80 -11.66 11.53
CA GLY A 59 -6.47 -11.83 12.10
C GLY A 59 -5.31 -11.44 11.19
N LEU A 60 -5.57 -10.99 9.97
CA LEU A 60 -4.51 -10.43 9.14
C LEU A 60 -4.00 -9.10 9.71
N ASP A 61 -2.71 -8.85 9.56
CA ASP A 61 -2.07 -7.59 9.95
C ASP A 61 -2.25 -6.53 8.87
N PHE A 62 -2.21 -6.97 7.62
CA PHE A 62 -2.43 -6.08 6.48
C PHE A 62 -3.17 -6.77 5.32
N LEU A 63 -3.76 -5.96 4.48
CA LEU A 63 -4.19 -6.36 3.15
C LEU A 63 -3.47 -5.52 2.10
N LYS A 64 -3.38 -6.04 0.90
CA LYS A 64 -2.66 -5.42 -0.21
C LYS A 64 -3.58 -5.29 -1.41
N ASP A 65 -3.55 -4.15 -2.07
CA ASP A 65 -4.10 -4.00 -3.40
C ASP A 65 -3.39 -4.98 -4.36
N ASP A 66 -4.12 -5.52 -5.33
CA ASP A 66 -3.50 -6.27 -6.42
C ASP A 66 -2.66 -5.31 -7.28
N GLU A 67 -1.54 -5.78 -7.80
CA GLU A 67 -0.65 -4.96 -8.64
C GLU A 67 -1.34 -4.42 -9.89
N ASN A 68 -2.33 -5.15 -10.40
CA ASN A 68 -3.08 -4.76 -11.59
C ASN A 68 -4.26 -3.84 -11.31
N ILE A 69 -4.58 -3.58 -10.04
CA ILE A 69 -5.71 -2.70 -9.75
C ILE A 69 -5.32 -1.25 -9.88
N ASN A 70 -6.06 -0.53 -10.68
CA ASN A 70 -5.85 0.88 -10.94
C ASN A 70 -7.17 1.64 -10.67
N SER A 71 -7.61 2.48 -11.59
CA SER A 71 -8.91 3.18 -11.52
C SER A 71 -9.85 2.60 -12.57
N GLN A 72 -10.62 1.58 -12.20
CA GLN A 72 -11.53 0.90 -13.10
C GLN A 72 -12.92 1.53 -13.08
N PRO A 73 -13.75 1.31 -14.13
CA PRO A 73 -15.12 1.85 -14.18
C PRO A 73 -15.98 1.43 -12.99
N PHE A 74 -15.81 0.22 -12.50
CA PHE A 74 -16.56 -0.33 -11.37
C PHE A 74 -16.02 0.09 -10.00
N MET A 75 -14.78 0.65 -9.95
CA MET A 75 -14.15 1.09 -8.70
C MET A 75 -13.07 2.13 -8.98
N ARG A 76 -13.38 3.39 -8.74
CA ARG A 76 -12.42 4.49 -8.87
C ARG A 76 -11.40 4.45 -7.74
N TRP A 77 -10.15 4.85 -8.00
CA TRP A 77 -9.06 4.74 -7.03
C TRP A 77 -9.31 5.53 -5.74
N ARG A 78 -9.88 6.75 -5.82
CA ARG A 78 -10.22 7.55 -4.64
C ARG A 78 -11.26 6.87 -3.76
N GLU A 79 -12.30 6.34 -4.39
CA GLU A 79 -13.36 5.59 -3.73
C GLU A 79 -12.80 4.35 -3.04
N ARG A 80 -11.93 3.59 -3.71
CA ARG A 80 -11.26 2.43 -3.13
C ARG A 80 -10.50 2.80 -1.86
N TYR A 81 -9.66 3.84 -1.90
CA TYR A 81 -8.86 4.24 -0.75
C TYR A 81 -9.73 4.61 0.45
N LEU A 82 -10.81 5.37 0.23
CA LEU A 82 -11.74 5.73 1.31
C LEU A 82 -12.37 4.51 1.97
N TYR A 83 -12.90 3.57 1.18
CA TYR A 83 -13.51 2.36 1.72
C TYR A 83 -12.49 1.42 2.36
N VAL A 84 -11.27 1.34 1.84
CA VAL A 84 -10.17 0.56 2.46
C VAL A 84 -9.84 1.14 3.83
N MET A 85 -9.64 2.45 3.93
CA MET A 85 -9.33 3.10 5.21
C MET A 85 -10.48 3.01 6.21
N GLU A 86 -11.73 3.10 5.76
CA GLU A 86 -12.90 2.81 6.60
C GLU A 86 -12.87 1.38 7.14
N GLY A 87 -12.55 0.40 6.28
CA GLY A 87 -12.41 -1.01 6.65
C GLY A 87 -11.31 -1.24 7.68
N ILE A 88 -10.15 -0.61 7.49
CA ILE A 88 -9.01 -0.65 8.43
C ILE A 88 -9.42 -0.11 9.81
N ASN A 89 -10.01 1.09 9.84
CA ASN A 89 -10.40 1.75 11.08
C ASN A 89 -11.44 0.92 11.85
N LYS A 90 -12.42 0.35 11.16
CA LYS A 90 -13.41 -0.55 11.76
C LYS A 90 -12.78 -1.83 12.30
N ALA A 91 -11.82 -2.42 11.57
CA ALA A 91 -11.14 -3.64 12.00
C ALA A 91 -10.23 -3.35 13.22
N ALA A 92 -9.49 -2.26 13.20
CA ALA A 92 -8.66 -1.82 14.33
C ALA A 92 -9.50 -1.59 15.59
N ALA A 93 -10.60 -0.86 15.47
CA ALA A 93 -11.54 -0.65 16.58
C ALA A 93 -12.13 -1.95 17.12
N LYS A 94 -12.40 -2.94 16.24
CA LYS A 94 -12.99 -4.23 16.65
C LYS A 94 -11.98 -5.17 17.31
N THR A 95 -10.73 -5.15 16.85
CA THR A 95 -9.69 -6.10 17.29
C THR A 95 -8.76 -5.54 18.36
N GLY A 96 -8.71 -4.21 18.54
CA GLY A 96 -7.74 -3.54 19.40
C GLY A 96 -6.31 -3.56 18.84
N ALA A 97 -6.11 -4.02 17.62
CA ALA A 97 -4.80 -4.16 16.98
C ALA A 97 -4.61 -3.13 15.85
N VAL A 98 -3.39 -2.67 15.65
CA VAL A 98 -3.03 -1.86 14.50
C VAL A 98 -3.21 -2.69 13.22
N LYS A 99 -3.78 -2.10 12.20
CA LYS A 99 -4.04 -2.73 10.90
C LYS A 99 -3.57 -1.83 9.77
N GLY A 100 -3.11 -2.44 8.67
CA GLY A 100 -2.63 -1.69 7.52
C GLY A 100 -3.18 -2.19 6.18
N SER A 101 -2.92 -1.40 5.15
CA SER A 101 -3.11 -1.82 3.76
C SER A 101 -2.08 -1.17 2.86
N TYR A 102 -1.61 -1.90 1.87
CA TYR A 102 -0.72 -1.40 0.84
C TYR A 102 -1.57 -0.88 -0.32
N LEU A 103 -1.76 0.45 -0.34
CA LEU A 103 -2.55 1.13 -1.38
C LEU A 103 -1.71 1.27 -2.65
N ASN A 104 -2.17 0.71 -3.74
CA ASN A 104 -1.47 0.76 -5.03
C ASN A 104 -1.64 2.14 -5.67
N VAL A 105 -0.55 2.90 -5.71
CA VAL A 105 -0.49 4.24 -6.32
C VAL A 105 0.03 4.21 -7.76
N THR A 106 0.32 3.04 -8.31
CA THR A 106 0.78 2.90 -9.70
C THR A 106 -0.20 3.56 -10.66
N ALA A 107 0.32 4.41 -11.51
CA ALA A 107 -0.45 5.15 -12.51
C ALA A 107 0.36 5.35 -13.79
N ALA A 108 -0.24 5.95 -14.82
CA ALA A 108 0.38 6.15 -16.11
C ALA A 108 1.50 7.22 -16.09
N THR A 109 1.40 8.20 -15.19
CA THR A 109 2.34 9.31 -15.06
C THR A 109 2.81 9.48 -13.61
N MET A 110 3.95 10.14 -13.45
CA MET A 110 4.45 10.46 -12.10
C MET A 110 3.52 11.44 -11.37
N ASP A 111 2.93 12.39 -12.09
CA ASP A 111 2.00 13.37 -11.49
C ASP A 111 0.77 12.67 -10.89
N GLU A 112 0.19 11.71 -11.62
CA GLU A 112 -0.91 10.89 -11.11
C GLU A 112 -0.47 10.03 -9.92
N MET A 113 0.75 9.49 -9.94
CA MET A 113 1.29 8.70 -8.82
C MET A 113 1.46 9.55 -7.58
N TYR A 114 1.95 10.78 -7.72
CA TYR A 114 2.03 11.72 -6.61
C TYR A 114 0.65 12.08 -6.07
N GLU A 115 -0.30 12.41 -6.93
CA GLU A 115 -1.67 12.71 -6.51
C GLU A 115 -2.27 11.57 -5.68
N ARG A 116 -2.09 10.33 -6.13
CA ARG A 116 -2.57 9.15 -5.41
C ARG A 116 -1.85 8.94 -4.08
N ALA A 117 -0.55 9.14 -4.06
CA ALA A 117 0.27 8.98 -2.85
C ALA A 117 -0.06 10.06 -1.80
N GLU A 118 -0.23 11.30 -2.22
CA GLU A 118 -0.65 12.40 -1.35
C GLU A 118 -2.03 12.14 -0.76
N PHE A 119 -2.99 11.73 -1.59
CA PHE A 119 -4.31 11.39 -1.11
C PHE A 119 -4.31 10.17 -0.16
N ALA A 120 -3.49 9.15 -0.44
CA ALA A 120 -3.32 8.03 0.48
C ALA A 120 -2.82 8.49 1.86
N LYS A 121 -1.88 9.42 1.89
CA LYS A 121 -1.37 10.04 3.12
C LYS A 121 -2.46 10.87 3.82
N GLU A 122 -3.22 11.68 3.08
CA GLU A 122 -4.33 12.50 3.62
C GLU A 122 -5.39 11.66 4.31
N VAL A 123 -5.74 10.50 3.76
CA VAL A 123 -6.73 9.60 4.38
C VAL A 123 -6.16 8.75 5.52
N GLY A 124 -4.89 8.95 5.86
CA GLY A 124 -4.24 8.32 7.01
C GLY A 124 -3.54 6.99 6.74
N SER A 125 -3.33 6.61 5.48
CA SER A 125 -2.48 5.47 5.17
C SER A 125 -1.02 5.77 5.50
N VAL A 126 -0.31 4.77 6.01
CA VAL A 126 1.13 4.86 6.28
C VAL A 126 1.96 4.09 5.24
N ILE A 127 1.29 3.37 4.35
CA ILE A 127 1.92 2.47 3.38
C ILE A 127 1.33 2.71 2.00
N ILE A 128 2.20 2.89 1.02
CA ILE A 128 1.85 2.90 -0.41
C ILE A 128 2.61 1.80 -1.15
N MET A 129 2.09 1.37 -2.28
CA MET A 129 2.67 0.33 -3.12
C MET A 129 2.85 0.85 -4.54
N ILE A 130 3.94 0.44 -5.16
CA ILE A 130 4.21 0.64 -6.59
C ILE A 130 4.59 -0.68 -7.25
N ASP A 131 4.25 -0.82 -8.52
CA ASP A 131 4.60 -1.98 -9.32
C ASP A 131 5.95 -1.76 -10.05
N LEU A 132 6.69 -2.83 -10.25
CA LEU A 132 7.97 -2.85 -10.97
C LEU A 132 7.85 -2.36 -12.43
N VAL A 133 6.68 -2.48 -13.06
CA VAL A 133 6.44 -2.08 -14.45
C VAL A 133 6.69 -0.60 -14.73
N ILE A 134 6.69 0.25 -13.70
CA ILE A 134 6.96 1.70 -13.86
C ILE A 134 8.42 2.02 -14.16
N GLY A 135 9.31 1.05 -14.00
CA GLY A 135 10.74 1.19 -14.27
C GLY A 135 11.55 1.84 -13.14
N TYR A 136 12.86 1.66 -13.20
CA TYR A 136 13.76 2.02 -12.10
C TYR A 136 13.79 3.52 -11.79
N THR A 137 13.71 4.39 -12.80
CA THR A 137 13.69 5.85 -12.58
C THR A 137 12.47 6.27 -11.77
N ALA A 138 11.29 5.77 -12.10
CA ALA A 138 10.06 6.06 -11.36
C ALA A 138 10.08 5.44 -9.95
N ILE A 139 10.61 4.23 -9.80
CA ILE A 139 10.80 3.60 -8.48
C ILE A 139 11.68 4.47 -7.59
N GLN A 140 12.82 4.93 -8.11
CA GLN A 140 13.74 5.80 -7.37
C GLN A 140 13.06 7.12 -6.99
N THR A 141 12.32 7.71 -7.92
CA THR A 141 11.59 8.96 -7.68
C THR A 141 10.54 8.81 -6.58
N MET A 142 9.78 7.73 -6.60
CA MET A 142 8.81 7.42 -5.54
C MET A 142 9.48 7.10 -4.20
N ALA A 143 10.67 6.49 -4.20
CA ALA A 143 11.44 6.27 -2.98
C ALA A 143 11.87 7.59 -2.32
N TYR A 144 12.28 8.58 -3.11
CA TYR A 144 12.56 9.94 -2.60
C TYR A 144 11.30 10.60 -2.04
N TRP A 145 10.18 10.51 -2.74
CA TRP A 145 8.91 11.05 -2.27
C TRP A 145 8.49 10.41 -0.95
N ALA A 146 8.51 9.09 -0.87
CA ALA A 146 8.11 8.33 0.32
C ALA A 146 8.99 8.69 1.53
N ARG A 147 10.30 8.82 1.33
CA ARG A 147 11.24 9.24 2.38
C ARG A 147 10.95 10.66 2.87
N LYS A 148 10.67 11.60 1.98
CA LYS A 148 10.32 12.98 2.32
C LYS A 148 9.00 13.09 3.08
N ASN A 149 8.07 12.17 2.83
CA ASN A 149 6.72 12.17 3.36
C ASN A 149 6.51 11.17 4.52
N ASP A 150 7.56 10.52 5.00
CA ASP A 150 7.50 9.51 6.07
C ASP A 150 6.50 8.38 5.78
N MET A 151 6.49 7.91 4.53
CA MET A 151 5.62 6.83 4.07
C MET A 151 6.42 5.56 3.84
N ILE A 152 5.87 4.41 4.22
CA ILE A 152 6.41 3.10 3.85
C ILE A 152 6.12 2.87 2.36
N LEU A 153 7.14 2.49 1.60
CA LEU A 153 7.02 2.16 0.19
C LEU A 153 7.21 0.65 -0.03
N HIS A 154 6.14 -0.01 -0.44
CA HIS A 154 6.18 -1.41 -0.84
C HIS A 154 6.47 -1.51 -2.34
N LEU A 155 7.51 -2.25 -2.68
CA LEU A 155 7.90 -2.57 -4.07
C LEU A 155 7.34 -3.93 -4.43
N HIS A 156 6.43 -3.97 -5.39
CA HIS A 156 5.82 -5.21 -5.87
C HIS A 156 6.60 -5.81 -7.03
#